data_383867e3cc4b627f7aeb5c42bd565a6f
#
_entry.id   383867e3cc4b627f7aeb5c42bd565a6f
#
_cell.length_a   1.000
_cell.length_b   1.000
_cell.length_c   1.000
_cell.angle_alpha   90.00
_cell.angle_beta   90.00
_cell.angle_gamma   90.00
#
_symmetry.space_group_name_H-M   'P 1'
#
loop_
_entity.id
_entity.type
_entity.pdbx_description
1 polymer ?
#
loop_
_entity_poly.entity_id
_entity_poly.type
_entity_poly.pdbx_seq_one_letter_code
_entity_poly.pdbx_strand_id
1 'polypeptide(L)'
;GKVIVDTGSKDGALVAMNAKTGDLVWRGGTDEAGYASPMLRANKPTEILVFNRSGLCSFLLADGKPLHRFQHKTRYGINVAQPLDTGNSILISSAYGKGSALVDVSGRTAKAIWETESFSSQMASLVKKDNYAYGIHGQTGARAKYATLCCLDIRKGSVRWEQKGFGVGSVILVGGTLVILGDSGELALAEANP
;
A
#
# COMPACT_ATOMS: atom_id res chain seq x y z
N GLY A 1 -19.16 -3.35 -15.21
CA GLY A 1 -17.99 -3.09 -14.37
C GLY A 1 -16.92 -2.30 -15.12
N LYS A 2 -15.92 -1.80 -14.39
CA LYS A 2 -14.76 -1.08 -14.93
C LYS A 2 -13.48 -1.83 -14.56
N VAL A 3 -12.49 -1.80 -15.44
CA VAL A 3 -11.10 -2.14 -15.15
C VAL A 3 -10.34 -0.83 -15.00
N ILE A 4 -9.54 -0.70 -13.93
CA ILE A 4 -8.74 0.49 -13.66
C ILE A 4 -7.26 0.13 -13.79
N VAL A 5 -6.52 0.93 -14.56
CA VAL A 5 -5.09 0.71 -14.82
C VAL A 5 -4.31 1.99 -14.56
N ASP A 6 -3.23 1.90 -13.80
CA ASP A 6 -2.22 2.98 -13.69
C ASP A 6 -1.23 2.84 -14.85
N THR A 7 -1.36 3.71 -15.83
CA THR A 7 -0.52 3.71 -17.05
C THR A 7 0.67 4.63 -16.95
N GLY A 8 0.66 5.56 -15.99
CA GLY A 8 1.68 6.59 -15.83
C GLY A 8 1.79 7.60 -16.97
N SER A 9 0.80 7.64 -17.86
CA SER A 9 0.79 8.57 -18.99
C SER A 9 0.51 10.01 -18.55
N LYS A 10 1.19 10.97 -19.13
CA LYS A 10 0.95 12.39 -18.88
C LYS A 10 -0.45 12.84 -19.33
N ASP A 11 -1.04 12.14 -20.31
CA ASP A 11 -2.37 12.42 -20.85
C ASP A 11 -3.47 11.59 -20.17
N GLY A 12 -3.28 11.25 -18.93
CA GLY A 12 -4.19 10.43 -18.12
C GLY A 12 -3.49 9.21 -17.54
N ALA A 13 -2.85 9.40 -16.41
CA ALA A 13 -2.08 8.38 -15.73
C ALA A 13 -2.95 7.18 -15.30
N LEU A 14 -4.17 7.45 -14.85
CA LEU A 14 -5.15 6.45 -14.48
C LEU A 14 -6.20 6.33 -15.57
N VAL A 15 -6.47 5.11 -16.02
CA VAL A 15 -7.41 4.82 -17.10
C VAL A 15 -8.48 3.87 -16.60
N ALA A 16 -9.75 4.19 -16.87
CA ALA A 16 -10.86 3.27 -16.67
C ALA A 16 -11.38 2.79 -18.02
N MET A 17 -11.56 1.48 -18.12
CA MET A 17 -12.12 0.82 -19.30
C MET A 17 -13.34 0.01 -18.90
N ASN A 18 -14.28 -0.15 -19.82
CA ASN A 18 -15.39 -1.07 -19.67
C ASN A 18 -14.86 -2.51 -19.58
N ALA A 19 -15.20 -3.23 -18.52
CA ALA A 19 -14.69 -4.58 -18.26
C ALA A 19 -15.16 -5.64 -19.28
N LYS A 20 -16.22 -5.36 -20.07
CA LYS A 20 -16.74 -6.28 -21.09
C LYS A 20 -16.22 -5.99 -22.48
N THR A 21 -16.15 -4.69 -22.84
CA THR A 21 -15.84 -4.27 -24.23
C THR A 21 -14.42 -3.76 -24.39
N GLY A 22 -13.74 -3.38 -23.30
CA GLY A 22 -12.44 -2.74 -23.36
C GLY A 22 -12.48 -1.25 -23.72
N ASP A 23 -13.68 -0.68 -23.98
CA ASP A 23 -13.81 0.71 -24.37
C ASP A 23 -13.36 1.65 -23.24
N LEU A 24 -12.72 2.75 -23.63
CA LEU A 24 -12.32 3.80 -22.72
C LEU A 24 -13.56 4.46 -22.09
N VAL A 25 -13.59 4.52 -20.75
CA VAL A 25 -14.65 5.21 -19.99
C VAL A 25 -14.19 6.60 -19.56
N TRP A 26 -12.99 6.70 -18.97
CA TRP A 26 -12.38 7.98 -18.61
C TRP A 26 -10.86 7.83 -18.41
N ARG A 27 -10.17 8.99 -18.42
CA ARG A 27 -8.76 9.15 -18.05
C ARG A 27 -8.65 10.20 -16.95
N GLY A 28 -7.71 10.01 -16.00
CA GLY A 28 -7.46 10.93 -14.89
C GLY A 28 -6.01 10.92 -14.42
N GLY A 29 -5.60 11.97 -13.70
CA GLY A 29 -4.26 12.08 -13.17
C GLY A 29 -3.19 12.35 -14.25
N THR A 30 -1.98 12.68 -13.79
CA THR A 30 -0.83 13.02 -14.65
C THR A 30 0.49 12.49 -14.08
N ASP A 31 0.42 11.65 -13.05
CA ASP A 31 1.61 11.13 -12.36
C ASP A 31 2.20 9.93 -13.09
N GLU A 32 3.51 9.76 -12.96
CA GLU A 32 4.17 8.54 -13.40
C GLU A 32 3.70 7.34 -12.55
N ALA A 33 3.49 6.19 -13.19
CA ALA A 33 3.06 4.98 -12.53
C ALA A 33 4.01 4.54 -11.42
N GLY A 34 3.42 3.93 -10.38
CA GLY A 34 4.11 3.11 -9.40
C GLY A 34 4.06 1.63 -9.79
N TYR A 35 4.33 0.77 -8.82
CA TYR A 35 4.22 -0.68 -8.99
C TYR A 35 3.02 -1.27 -8.23
N ALA A 36 2.39 -0.48 -7.36
CA ALA A 36 1.19 -0.90 -6.64
C ALA A 36 -0.02 -0.87 -7.58
N SER A 37 -0.85 -1.89 -7.53
CA SER A 37 -2.12 -1.90 -8.27
C SER A 37 -3.08 -0.86 -7.70
N PRO A 38 -3.85 -0.15 -8.54
CA PRO A 38 -4.97 0.64 -8.07
C PRO A 38 -5.97 -0.22 -7.28
N MET A 39 -6.53 0.31 -6.20
CA MET A 39 -7.48 -0.40 -5.37
C MET A 39 -8.66 0.49 -4.96
N LEU A 40 -9.82 -0.11 -4.74
CA LEU A 40 -10.95 0.59 -4.15
C LEU A 40 -10.76 0.70 -2.63
N ARG A 41 -11.19 1.81 -2.06
CA ARG A 41 -11.29 1.92 -0.61
C ARG A 41 -12.39 1.01 -0.07
N ALA A 42 -12.06 0.25 0.97
CA ALA A 42 -13.02 -0.68 1.57
C ALA A 42 -14.27 0.04 2.11
N ASN A 43 -14.08 1.19 2.77
CA ASN A 43 -15.17 1.96 3.38
C ASN A 43 -15.80 3.03 2.47
N LYS A 44 -15.20 3.28 1.30
CA LYS A 44 -15.69 4.23 0.29
C LYS A 44 -15.47 3.66 -1.10
N PRO A 45 -16.27 2.69 -1.55
CA PRO A 45 -16.05 1.99 -2.84
C PRO A 45 -16.24 2.87 -4.08
N THR A 46 -16.49 4.15 -3.90
CA THR A 46 -16.51 5.18 -4.94
C THR A 46 -15.16 5.88 -5.09
N GLU A 47 -14.18 5.56 -4.26
CA GLU A 47 -12.84 6.16 -4.24
C GLU A 47 -11.77 5.11 -4.58
N ILE A 48 -10.87 5.45 -5.50
CA ILE A 48 -9.74 4.64 -5.92
C ILE A 48 -8.48 5.18 -5.24
N LEU A 49 -7.70 4.30 -4.64
CA LEU A 49 -6.35 4.59 -4.16
C LEU A 49 -5.33 4.15 -5.19
N VAL A 50 -4.31 4.97 -5.40
CA VAL A 50 -3.16 4.70 -6.26
C VAL A 50 -1.89 5.08 -5.51
N PHE A 51 -0.96 4.14 -5.38
CA PHE A 51 0.36 4.42 -4.80
C PHE A 51 1.38 4.46 -5.92
N ASN A 52 1.47 5.62 -6.55
CA ASN A 52 2.29 5.85 -7.73
C ASN A 52 3.71 6.31 -7.36
N ARG A 53 4.51 6.68 -8.38
CA ARG A 53 5.90 7.13 -8.20
C ARG A 53 6.05 8.32 -7.25
N SER A 54 5.07 9.23 -7.22
CA SER A 54 5.10 10.45 -6.41
C SER A 54 4.59 10.24 -4.99
N GLY A 55 3.77 9.20 -4.74
CA GLY A 55 3.17 8.91 -3.45
C GLY A 55 1.73 8.42 -3.54
N LEU A 56 0.94 8.67 -2.51
CA LEU A 56 -0.46 8.29 -2.44
C LEU A 56 -1.32 9.33 -3.16
N CYS A 57 -2.14 8.85 -4.09
CA CYS A 57 -3.19 9.62 -4.74
C CYS A 57 -4.54 8.92 -4.59
N SER A 58 -5.62 9.67 -4.58
CA SER A 58 -6.95 9.08 -4.69
C SER A 58 -7.81 9.81 -5.73
N PHE A 59 -8.74 9.07 -6.32
CA PHE A 59 -9.58 9.51 -7.43
C PHE A 59 -11.01 9.01 -7.26
N LEU A 60 -11.99 9.75 -7.82
CA LEU A 60 -13.35 9.25 -7.92
C LEU A 60 -13.44 8.13 -8.97
N LEU A 61 -14.08 7.02 -8.60
CA LEU A 61 -14.33 5.89 -9.50
C LEU A 61 -15.25 6.27 -10.68
N ALA A 62 -16.11 7.27 -10.48
CA ALA A 62 -17.10 7.66 -11.49
C ALA A 62 -16.44 8.24 -12.74
N ASP A 63 -15.51 9.18 -12.57
CA ASP A 63 -14.99 10.05 -13.63
C ASP A 63 -13.46 10.26 -13.58
N GLY A 64 -12.74 9.66 -12.63
CA GLY A 64 -11.29 9.80 -12.48
C GLY A 64 -10.84 11.15 -11.92
N LYS A 65 -11.78 11.95 -11.35
CA LYS A 65 -11.43 13.23 -10.74
C LYS A 65 -10.53 13.03 -9.52
N PRO A 66 -9.38 13.75 -9.41
CA PRO A 66 -8.50 13.64 -8.26
C PRO A 66 -9.16 14.20 -6.99
N LEU A 67 -8.94 13.50 -5.87
CA LEU A 67 -9.45 13.86 -4.55
C LEU A 67 -8.31 14.27 -3.61
N HIS A 68 -7.35 13.38 -3.40
CA HIS A 68 -6.26 13.57 -2.44
C HIS A 68 -4.92 13.29 -3.09
N ARG A 69 -3.89 13.94 -2.55
CA ARG A 69 -2.50 13.70 -2.90
C ARG A 69 -1.63 13.88 -1.66
N PHE A 70 -0.78 12.88 -1.39
CA PHE A 70 0.24 12.92 -0.34
C PHE A 70 1.58 12.49 -0.93
N GLN A 71 2.59 13.35 -0.81
CA GLN A 71 3.93 13.05 -1.34
C GLN A 71 4.64 12.01 -0.49
N HIS A 72 5.04 10.90 -1.11
CA HIS A 72 5.83 9.84 -0.50
C HIS A 72 6.78 9.26 -1.54
N LYS A 73 7.72 10.09 -1.98
CA LYS A 73 8.66 9.74 -3.05
C LYS A 73 9.88 9.04 -2.49
N THR A 74 10.16 7.83 -2.96
CA THR A 74 11.41 7.13 -2.68
C THR A 74 12.54 7.63 -3.58
N ARG A 75 13.81 7.34 -3.20
CA ARG A 75 14.99 7.71 -3.99
C ARG A 75 14.91 7.26 -5.45
N TYR A 76 14.32 6.08 -5.70
CA TYR A 76 14.21 5.51 -7.05
C TYR A 76 12.80 5.64 -7.65
N GLY A 77 11.87 6.29 -6.98
CA GLY A 77 10.49 6.38 -7.41
C GLY A 77 9.76 5.03 -7.38
N ILE A 78 10.19 4.12 -6.50
CA ILE A 78 9.64 2.77 -6.39
C ILE A 78 8.72 2.69 -5.18
N ASN A 79 7.40 2.59 -5.43
CA ASN A 79 6.34 2.34 -4.48
C ASN A 79 5.59 1.10 -4.96
N VAL A 80 5.60 0.00 -4.18
CA VAL A 80 5.15 -1.33 -4.61
C VAL A 80 4.03 -1.89 -3.73
N ALA A 81 4.22 -1.87 -2.40
CA ALA A 81 3.21 -2.37 -1.47
C ALA A 81 1.90 -1.59 -1.63
N GLN A 82 0.78 -2.29 -1.70
CA GLN A 82 -0.53 -1.64 -1.79
C GLN A 82 -0.81 -0.81 -0.53
N PRO A 83 -1.45 0.36 -0.66
CA PRO A 83 -1.97 1.11 0.48
C PRO A 83 -2.91 0.26 1.32
N LEU A 84 -2.86 0.41 2.62
CA LEU A 84 -3.79 -0.25 3.54
C LEU A 84 -4.84 0.75 4.02
N ASP A 85 -6.10 0.55 3.62
CA ASP A 85 -7.22 1.39 4.11
C ASP A 85 -7.49 1.07 5.59
N THR A 86 -7.37 2.07 6.44
CA THR A 86 -7.62 1.96 7.88
C THR A 86 -8.92 2.65 8.32
N GLY A 87 -9.73 3.09 7.36
CA GLY A 87 -10.97 3.85 7.57
C GLY A 87 -10.82 5.31 7.16
N ASN A 88 -10.63 6.23 8.10
CA ASN A 88 -10.40 7.64 7.78
C ASN A 88 -8.98 7.95 7.34
N SER A 89 -8.09 6.99 7.45
CA SER A 89 -6.67 7.13 7.11
C SER A 89 -6.21 6.00 6.19
N ILE A 90 -5.08 6.21 5.54
CA ILE A 90 -4.43 5.23 4.67
C ILE A 90 -3.00 5.03 5.17
N LEU A 91 -2.63 3.79 5.47
CA LEU A 91 -1.24 3.42 5.77
C LEU A 91 -0.52 3.07 4.47
N ILE A 92 0.59 3.74 4.23
CA ILE A 92 1.50 3.46 3.11
C ILE A 92 2.88 3.11 3.62
N SER A 93 3.62 2.32 2.86
CA SER A 93 4.97 1.89 3.22
C SER A 93 5.83 1.72 1.99
N SER A 94 7.10 2.10 2.11
CA SER A 94 8.10 1.95 1.06
C SER A 94 9.48 1.70 1.66
N ALA A 95 10.34 1.07 0.88
CA ALA A 95 11.75 0.87 1.25
C ALA A 95 12.62 2.10 0.92
N TYR A 96 13.91 1.87 0.82
CA TYR A 96 14.95 2.84 0.45
C TYR A 96 15.11 4.00 1.44
N GLY A 97 14.86 3.74 2.73
CA GLY A 97 14.96 4.74 3.80
C GLY A 97 13.78 5.71 3.86
N LYS A 98 12.70 5.45 3.11
CA LYS A 98 11.51 6.31 3.14
C LYS A 98 10.54 5.94 4.27
N GLY A 99 10.43 4.64 4.59
CA GLY A 99 9.60 4.16 5.70
C GLY A 99 8.11 4.17 5.39
N SER A 100 7.31 4.40 6.43
CA SER A 100 5.86 4.36 6.38
C SER A 100 5.23 5.66 6.84
N ALA A 101 4.01 5.90 6.38
CA ALA A 101 3.18 7.02 6.81
C ALA A 101 1.72 6.60 7.00
N LEU A 102 1.09 7.07 8.06
CA LEU A 102 -0.36 7.05 8.19
C LEU A 102 -0.90 8.40 7.73
N VAL A 103 -1.68 8.38 6.68
CA VAL A 103 -2.17 9.60 6.00
C VAL A 103 -3.65 9.78 6.27
N ASP A 104 -4.03 10.88 6.92
CA ASP A 104 -5.42 11.31 7.06
C ASP A 104 -5.95 11.80 5.71
N VAL A 105 -7.05 11.23 5.26
CA VAL A 105 -7.78 11.57 4.03
C VAL A 105 -9.25 11.91 4.31
N SER A 106 -9.57 12.29 5.52
CA SER A 106 -10.93 12.68 5.92
C SER A 106 -11.28 14.11 5.48
N GLY A 107 -10.28 14.99 5.40
CA GLY A 107 -10.43 16.38 5.00
C GLY A 107 -10.25 16.61 3.50
N ARG A 108 -10.16 17.89 3.10
CA ARG A 108 -9.91 18.28 1.70
C ARG A 108 -8.47 18.00 1.23
N THR A 109 -7.52 17.99 2.16
CA THR A 109 -6.10 17.77 1.90
C THR A 109 -5.61 16.59 2.69
N ALA A 110 -4.86 15.71 2.04
CA ALA A 110 -4.19 14.60 2.72
C ALA A 110 -3.03 15.12 3.58
N LYS A 111 -2.91 14.62 4.82
CA LYS A 111 -1.87 15.01 5.77
C LYS A 111 -1.36 13.79 6.52
N ALA A 112 -0.06 13.74 6.81
CA ALA A 112 0.48 12.71 7.69
C ALA A 112 -0.07 12.90 9.12
N ILE A 113 -0.57 11.82 9.70
CA ILE A 113 -0.80 11.70 11.15
C ILE A 113 0.54 11.40 11.80
N TRP A 114 1.31 10.50 11.21
CA TRP A 114 2.69 10.22 11.56
C TRP A 114 3.47 9.70 10.34
N GLU A 115 4.79 9.85 10.37
CA GLU A 115 5.76 9.21 9.48
C GLU A 115 6.82 8.50 10.34
N THR A 116 7.32 7.35 9.88
CA THR A 116 8.34 6.57 10.60
C THR A 116 9.25 5.83 9.64
N GLU A 117 10.54 5.75 9.96
CA GLU A 117 11.51 4.89 9.26
C GLU A 117 11.68 3.52 9.95
N SER A 118 11.09 3.34 11.15
CA SER A 118 11.23 2.10 11.93
C SER A 118 10.53 0.91 11.28
N PHE A 119 9.60 1.15 10.37
CA PHE A 119 8.96 0.12 9.56
C PHE A 119 8.93 0.54 8.08
N SER A 120 9.39 -0.34 7.20
CA SER A 120 9.35 -0.11 5.76
C SER A 120 9.13 -1.44 5.03
N SER A 121 8.02 -1.56 4.31
CA SER A 121 7.76 -2.71 3.43
C SER A 121 7.97 -2.31 1.99
N GLN A 122 8.82 -3.07 1.27
CA GLN A 122 9.05 -2.81 -0.14
C GLN A 122 8.02 -3.53 -1.01
N MET A 123 7.95 -4.85 -0.91
CA MET A 123 7.24 -5.70 -1.89
C MET A 123 5.89 -6.18 -1.36
N ALA A 124 5.85 -6.64 -0.12
CA ALA A 124 4.66 -7.25 0.46
C ALA A 124 3.65 -6.19 0.92
N SER A 125 2.40 -6.34 0.50
CA SER A 125 1.30 -5.55 1.02
C SER A 125 1.03 -5.91 2.48
N LEU A 126 0.60 -4.93 3.25
CA LEU A 126 0.25 -5.09 4.65
C LEU A 126 -1.16 -5.67 4.81
N VAL A 127 -1.36 -6.44 5.87
CA VAL A 127 -2.69 -6.87 6.31
C VAL A 127 -3.04 -6.26 7.67
N LYS A 128 -4.34 -6.08 7.96
CA LYS A 128 -4.81 -5.40 9.16
C LYS A 128 -5.74 -6.28 9.98
N LYS A 129 -5.51 -6.33 11.29
CA LYS A 129 -6.47 -6.79 12.30
C LYS A 129 -6.55 -5.73 13.40
N ASP A 130 -7.74 -5.22 13.65
CA ASP A 130 -8.00 -4.16 14.64
C ASP A 130 -7.13 -2.90 14.41
N ASN A 131 -6.31 -2.52 15.39
CA ASN A 131 -5.40 -1.38 15.32
C ASN A 131 -3.96 -1.76 14.94
N TYR A 132 -3.76 -2.97 14.41
CA TYR A 132 -2.44 -3.47 14.08
C TYR A 132 -2.34 -3.85 12.61
N ALA A 133 -1.20 -3.53 12.02
CA ALA A 133 -0.82 -3.97 10.68
C ALA A 133 0.31 -4.99 10.77
N TYR A 134 0.24 -6.00 9.93
CA TYR A 134 1.25 -7.05 9.82
C TYR A 134 1.84 -7.04 8.42
N GLY A 135 3.14 -7.20 8.32
CA GLY A 135 3.83 -7.22 7.03
C GLY A 135 5.31 -7.42 7.16
N ILE A 136 5.98 -7.54 6.04
CA ILE A 136 7.43 -7.73 5.99
C ILE A 136 8.13 -6.37 5.97
N HIS A 137 8.85 -6.07 7.05
CA HIS A 137 9.81 -4.98 7.08
C HIS A 137 11.05 -5.40 6.31
N GLY A 138 11.50 -4.60 5.38
CA GLY A 138 12.73 -4.86 4.66
C GLY A 138 12.71 -4.48 3.19
N GLN A 139 13.80 -4.83 2.53
CA GLN A 139 14.10 -4.48 1.16
C GLN A 139 14.74 -5.67 0.44
N THR A 140 14.45 -5.85 -0.83
CA THR A 140 15.06 -6.88 -1.69
C THR A 140 16.55 -6.65 -1.94
N GLY A 141 17.19 -7.62 -2.59
CA GLY A 141 18.62 -7.59 -2.92
C GLY A 141 19.51 -7.90 -1.71
N ALA A 142 20.65 -7.28 -1.60
CA ALA A 142 21.64 -7.56 -0.55
C ALA A 142 21.10 -7.36 0.90
N ARG A 143 20.02 -6.63 1.06
CA ARG A 143 19.37 -6.37 2.34
C ARG A 143 18.24 -7.34 2.69
N ALA A 144 17.84 -8.21 1.78
CA ALA A 144 16.75 -9.19 1.99
C ALA A 144 16.97 -10.06 3.25
N LYS A 145 18.21 -10.43 3.55
CA LYS A 145 18.59 -11.21 4.75
C LYS A 145 18.27 -10.53 6.09
N TYR A 146 17.98 -9.23 6.09
CA TYR A 146 17.59 -8.47 7.28
C TYR A 146 16.09 -8.27 7.38
N ALA A 147 15.32 -8.80 6.43
CA ALA A 147 13.87 -8.66 6.44
C ALA A 147 13.25 -9.44 7.62
N THR A 148 12.21 -8.85 8.20
CA THR A 148 11.50 -9.41 9.35
C THR A 148 9.99 -9.27 9.14
N LEU A 149 9.22 -10.27 9.58
CA LEU A 149 7.78 -10.12 9.78
C LEU A 149 7.58 -9.23 11.02
N CYS A 150 6.76 -8.20 10.89
CA CYS A 150 6.51 -7.25 11.97
C CYS A 150 5.01 -7.09 12.24
N CYS A 151 4.70 -6.75 13.49
CA CYS A 151 3.46 -6.14 13.91
C CYS A 151 3.69 -4.66 14.16
N LEU A 152 2.92 -3.79 13.50
CA LEU A 152 2.95 -2.34 13.63
C LEU A 152 1.68 -1.83 14.32
N ASP A 153 1.81 -1.05 15.38
CA ASP A 153 0.69 -0.28 15.96
C ASP A 153 0.33 0.86 15.01
N ILE A 154 -0.82 0.77 14.34
CA ILE A 154 -1.27 1.75 13.34
C ILE A 154 -1.45 3.14 13.95
N ARG A 155 -1.88 3.23 15.21
CA ARG A 155 -2.14 4.53 15.85
C ARG A 155 -0.86 5.28 16.24
N LYS A 156 0.20 4.51 16.55
CA LYS A 156 1.47 5.06 17.06
C LYS A 156 2.59 5.09 16.04
N GLY A 157 2.50 4.28 14.95
CA GLY A 157 3.58 4.10 13.99
C GLY A 157 4.79 3.35 14.56
N SER A 158 4.61 2.60 15.65
CA SER A 158 5.70 1.86 16.32
C SER A 158 5.55 0.35 16.13
N VAL A 159 6.68 -0.31 15.90
CA VAL A 159 6.76 -1.77 15.82
C VAL A 159 6.55 -2.37 17.22
N ARG A 160 5.68 -3.36 17.33
CA ARG A 160 5.35 -4.08 18.56
C ARG A 160 6.26 -5.28 18.76
N TRP A 161 6.48 -6.03 17.69
CA TRP A 161 7.37 -7.17 17.64
C TRP A 161 7.87 -7.42 16.21
N GLU A 162 8.96 -8.16 16.13
CA GLU A 162 9.60 -8.60 14.90
C GLU A 162 9.94 -10.09 14.98
N GLN A 163 9.77 -10.80 13.85
CA GLN A 163 10.13 -12.20 13.69
C GLN A 163 10.95 -12.39 12.43
N LYS A 164 12.16 -12.95 12.57
CA LYS A 164 13.04 -13.37 11.47
C LYS A 164 12.62 -14.73 10.90
N GLY A 165 13.14 -15.05 9.73
CA GLY A 165 13.04 -16.39 9.13
C GLY A 165 12.20 -16.45 7.86
N PHE A 166 11.56 -15.36 7.44
CA PHE A 166 10.69 -15.35 6.25
C PHE A 166 11.26 -14.57 5.06
N GLY A 167 12.47 -13.98 5.22
CA GLY A 167 13.06 -13.14 4.17
C GLY A 167 12.10 -12.04 3.71
N VAL A 168 12.10 -11.72 2.43
CA VAL A 168 11.16 -10.75 1.80
C VAL A 168 9.86 -11.42 1.33
N GLY A 169 9.36 -12.35 2.13
CA GLY A 169 8.14 -13.11 1.88
C GLY A 169 6.87 -12.25 1.82
N SER A 170 5.73 -12.90 1.97
CA SER A 170 4.42 -12.25 1.96
C SER A 170 3.53 -12.75 3.10
N VAL A 171 2.48 -12.00 3.41
CA VAL A 171 1.52 -12.35 4.46
C VAL A 171 0.10 -12.03 4.00
N ILE A 172 -0.83 -12.93 4.31
CA ILE A 172 -2.27 -12.67 4.21
C ILE A 172 -2.93 -12.94 5.55
N LEU A 173 -4.12 -12.38 5.76
CA LEU A 173 -4.92 -12.59 6.97
C LEU A 173 -6.19 -13.37 6.62
N VAL A 174 -6.40 -14.49 7.28
CA VAL A 174 -7.58 -15.35 7.10
C VAL A 174 -8.19 -15.65 8.47
N GLY A 175 -9.37 -15.14 8.76
CA GLY A 175 -10.10 -15.40 10.00
C GLY A 175 -9.32 -15.12 11.29
N GLY A 176 -8.40 -14.14 11.27
CA GLY A 176 -7.56 -13.80 12.42
C GLY A 176 -6.22 -14.55 12.48
N THR A 177 -5.95 -15.44 11.53
CA THR A 177 -4.69 -16.16 11.36
C THR A 177 -3.85 -15.50 10.25
N LEU A 178 -2.60 -15.20 10.54
CA LEU A 178 -1.61 -14.83 9.55
C LEU A 178 -1.15 -16.09 8.82
N VAL A 179 -1.26 -16.09 7.51
CA VAL A 179 -0.64 -17.10 6.63
C VAL A 179 0.57 -16.44 5.99
N ILE A 180 1.75 -16.92 6.35
CA ILE A 180 3.03 -16.33 5.97
C ILE A 180 3.73 -17.27 5.00
N LEU A 181 4.12 -16.75 3.83
CA LEU A 181 4.97 -17.45 2.87
C LEU A 181 6.33 -16.76 2.80
N GLY A 182 7.37 -17.45 3.24
CA GLY A 182 8.75 -17.00 3.15
C GLY A 182 9.27 -17.05 1.71
N ASP A 183 10.31 -16.28 1.41
CA ASP A 183 10.92 -16.21 0.07
C ASP A 183 11.69 -17.46 -0.32
N SER A 184 12.03 -18.34 0.64
CA SER A 184 12.64 -19.65 0.40
C SER A 184 11.61 -20.80 0.35
N GLY A 185 10.30 -20.49 0.47
CA GLY A 185 9.19 -21.44 0.35
C GLY A 185 8.63 -21.94 1.70
N GLU A 186 9.06 -21.38 2.83
CA GLU A 186 8.49 -21.69 4.14
C GLU A 186 7.04 -21.20 4.21
N LEU A 187 6.14 -22.06 4.64
CA LEU A 187 4.76 -21.73 4.94
C LEU A 187 4.53 -21.81 6.45
N ALA A 188 4.10 -20.71 7.06
CA ALA A 188 3.79 -20.65 8.47
C ALA A 188 2.40 -20.09 8.75
N LEU A 189 1.80 -20.54 9.83
CA LEU A 189 0.54 -20.03 10.36
C LEU A 189 0.79 -19.46 11.76
N ALA A 190 0.28 -18.27 12.03
CA ALA A 190 0.39 -17.62 13.32
C ALA A 190 -0.90 -16.87 13.65
N GLU A 191 -1.25 -16.77 14.92
CA GLU A 191 -2.34 -15.90 15.35
C GLU A 191 -1.94 -14.44 15.18
N ALA A 192 -2.83 -13.61 14.63
CA ALA A 192 -2.60 -12.16 14.49
C ALA A 192 -2.80 -11.46 15.83
N ASN A 193 -1.77 -11.46 16.67
CA ASN A 193 -1.72 -10.82 18.00
C ASN A 193 -0.66 -9.71 18.03
N PRO A 194 -0.90 -8.58 18.78
CA PRO A 194 0.05 -7.48 18.92
C PRO A 194 1.21 -7.79 19.88
#